data_3d0843dcf99ace3e62f061241b57b5d5
#
_entry.id   3d0843dcf99ace3e62f061241b57b5d5
#
_cell.length_a   1.000
_cell.length_b   1.000
_cell.length_c   1.000
_cell.angle_alpha   90.00
_cell.angle_beta   90.00
_cell.angle_gamma   90.00
#
_symmetry.space_group_name_H-M   'P 1'
#
loop_
_entity.id
_entity.type
_entity.pdbx_description
1 polymer ?
#
loop_
_entity_poly.entity_id
_entity_poly.type
_entity_poly.pdbx_seq_one_letter_code
_entity_poly.pdbx_strand_id
1 'polypeptide(L)'
;MALNFLNDSRSFDAQRKAVNFWGHDVMFEVAFRLDESALHRLTDLPECDEATALAVFDTNRAKIRNAALRVYRKTSMRFCELSAADL
;
A
#
# COMPACT_ATOMS: atom_id res chain seq x y z
N MET A 1 -11.76 8.89 -13.65
CA MET A 1 -10.76 8.60 -12.61
C MET A 1 -9.83 7.49 -13.11
N ALA A 2 -8.55 7.78 -13.21
CA ALA A 2 -7.60 6.87 -13.86
C ALA A 2 -6.36 6.69 -12.98
N LEU A 3 -6.50 5.94 -11.90
CA LEU A 3 -5.38 5.62 -11.02
C LEU A 3 -4.47 4.60 -11.69
N ASN A 4 -3.22 4.96 -11.89
CA ASN A 4 -2.20 4.10 -12.48
C ASN A 4 -1.01 3.99 -11.54
N PHE A 5 -0.34 2.84 -11.59
CA PHE A 5 0.87 2.60 -10.81
C PHE A 5 2.04 2.48 -11.79
N LEU A 6 2.50 3.63 -12.28
CA LEU A 6 3.60 3.71 -13.25
C LEU A 6 4.96 3.51 -12.60
N ASN A 7 5.02 3.65 -11.29
CA ASN A 7 6.24 3.61 -10.52
C ASN A 7 6.16 2.44 -9.54
N ASP A 8 7.18 1.58 -9.53
CA ASP A 8 7.25 0.45 -8.61
C ASP A 8 7.93 0.80 -7.28
N SER A 9 8.23 2.06 -7.06
CA SER A 9 8.88 2.50 -5.82
C SER A 9 8.00 2.24 -4.60
N ARG A 10 8.66 1.83 -3.55
CA ARG A 10 8.04 1.67 -2.23
C ARG A 10 9.10 1.93 -1.18
N SER A 11 8.66 2.27 0.03
CA SER A 11 9.58 2.49 1.14
C SER A 11 8.95 1.99 2.44
N PHE A 12 9.80 1.62 3.39
CA PHE A 12 9.35 1.13 4.68
C PHE A 12 9.44 2.24 5.72
N ASP A 13 8.35 2.46 6.45
CA ASP A 13 8.30 3.39 7.57
C ASP A 13 8.50 2.57 8.85
N ALA A 14 9.69 2.66 9.44
CA ALA A 14 10.04 1.86 10.61
C ALA A 14 9.25 2.22 11.86
N GLN A 15 8.85 3.49 11.99
CA GLN A 15 8.07 3.93 13.15
C GLN A 15 6.66 3.36 13.13
N ARG A 16 6.04 3.34 11.96
CA ARG A 16 4.68 2.84 11.78
C ARG A 16 4.63 1.38 11.35
N LYS A 17 5.78 0.80 11.02
CA LYS A 17 5.89 -0.55 10.47
C LYS A 17 4.96 -0.72 9.26
N ALA A 18 5.01 0.25 8.37
CA ALA A 18 4.14 0.34 7.21
C ALA A 18 4.95 0.48 5.94
N VAL A 19 4.33 0.15 4.81
CA VAL A 19 4.95 0.32 3.49
C VAL A 19 4.25 1.45 2.76
N ASN A 20 5.02 2.44 2.35
CA ASN A 20 4.52 3.54 1.54
C ASN A 20 4.72 3.24 0.07
N PHE A 21 3.73 3.58 -0.75
CA PHE A 21 3.82 3.44 -2.20
C PHE A 21 2.95 4.50 -2.86
N TRP A 22 3.04 4.62 -4.17
CA TRP A 22 2.42 5.75 -4.87
C TRP A 22 1.75 5.30 -6.14
N GLY A 23 0.62 5.95 -6.45
CA GLY A 23 -0.04 5.86 -7.72
C GLY A 23 -0.20 7.25 -8.32
N HIS A 24 -0.71 7.32 -9.54
CA HIS A 24 -0.95 8.58 -10.23
C HIS A 24 -2.35 8.60 -10.82
N ASP A 25 -3.04 9.72 -10.61
CA ASP A 25 -4.32 10.00 -11.26
C ASP A 25 -4.10 11.21 -12.17
N VAL A 26 -3.90 10.92 -13.45
CA VAL A 26 -3.55 11.92 -14.46
C VAL A 26 -2.26 12.64 -14.06
N MET A 27 -2.36 13.87 -13.55
CA MET A 27 -1.21 14.69 -13.16
C MET A 27 -0.92 14.64 -11.67
N PHE A 28 -1.78 13.98 -10.88
CA PHE A 28 -1.65 13.99 -9.42
C PHE A 28 -1.02 12.71 -8.91
N GLU A 29 -0.04 12.87 -8.05
CA GLU A 29 0.50 11.74 -7.29
C GLU A 29 -0.41 11.46 -6.10
N VAL A 30 -0.75 10.20 -5.92
CA VAL A 30 -1.56 9.73 -4.79
C VAL A 30 -0.69 8.85 -3.93
N ALA A 31 -0.49 9.22 -2.67
CA ALA A 31 0.31 8.46 -1.73
C ALA A 31 -0.56 7.45 -1.00
N PHE A 32 -0.01 6.25 -0.80
CA PHE A 32 -0.68 5.18 -0.06
C PHE A 32 0.24 4.68 1.04
N ARG A 33 -0.35 4.29 2.15
CA ARG A 33 0.35 3.61 3.23
C ARG A 33 -0.37 2.31 3.54
N LEU A 34 0.36 1.21 3.36
CA LEU A 34 -0.13 -0.11 3.76
C LEU A 34 0.30 -0.31 5.21
N ASP A 35 -0.65 -0.28 6.13
CA ASP A 35 -0.31 -0.27 7.55
C ASP A 35 0.09 -1.66 8.07
N GLU A 36 0.51 -1.70 9.33
CA GLU A 36 0.97 -2.94 9.95
C GLU A 36 -0.11 -4.02 9.95
N SER A 37 -1.35 -3.66 10.21
CA SER A 37 -2.45 -4.63 10.23
C SER A 37 -2.64 -5.28 8.86
N ALA A 38 -2.48 -4.51 7.79
CA ALA A 38 -2.59 -5.02 6.43
C ALA A 38 -1.43 -5.97 6.12
N LEU A 39 -0.22 -5.65 6.55
CA LEU A 39 0.92 -6.54 6.37
C LEU A 39 0.71 -7.87 7.09
N HIS A 40 0.20 -7.84 8.31
CA HIS A 40 -0.08 -9.07 9.07
C HIS A 40 -1.21 -9.89 8.46
N ARG A 41 -2.11 -9.26 7.73
CA ARG A 41 -3.14 -10.01 7.01
C ARG A 41 -2.57 -10.74 5.79
N LEU A 42 -1.51 -10.21 5.21
CA LEU A 42 -0.87 -10.78 4.02
C LEU A 42 0.17 -11.84 4.33
N THR A 43 0.62 -11.94 5.59
CA THR A 43 1.62 -12.90 6.00
C THR A 43 1.32 -13.42 7.40
N ASP A 44 1.73 -14.66 7.67
CA ASP A 44 1.59 -15.28 8.99
C ASP A 44 2.77 -14.98 9.91
N LEU A 45 3.77 -14.23 9.43
CA LEU A 45 4.95 -13.92 10.24
C LEU A 45 4.57 -12.97 11.38
N PRO A 46 5.09 -13.21 12.60
CA PRO A 46 4.72 -12.40 13.77
C PRO A 46 5.27 -10.98 13.73
N GLU A 47 6.37 -10.78 13.02
CA GLU A 47 6.99 -9.46 12.87
C GLU A 47 7.44 -9.26 11.44
N CYS A 48 7.30 -8.01 10.96
CA CYS A 48 7.76 -7.62 9.65
C CYS A 48 8.81 -6.54 9.81
N ASP A 49 10.08 -6.92 9.68
CA ASP A 49 11.15 -5.94 9.53
C ASP A 49 11.09 -5.35 8.10
N GLU A 50 12.01 -4.44 7.79
CA GLU A 50 12.01 -3.80 6.48
C GLU A 50 12.07 -4.80 5.33
N ALA A 51 13.00 -5.74 5.39
CA ALA A 51 13.19 -6.71 4.31
C ALA A 51 11.95 -7.59 4.13
N THR A 52 11.37 -8.06 5.24
CA THR A 52 10.17 -8.89 5.21
C THR A 52 8.97 -8.10 4.71
N ALA A 53 8.77 -6.88 5.21
CA ALA A 53 7.65 -6.06 4.80
C ALA A 53 7.70 -5.74 3.30
N LEU A 54 8.86 -5.40 2.77
CA LEU A 54 9.01 -5.11 1.36
C LEU A 54 8.81 -6.36 0.50
N ALA A 55 9.27 -7.52 0.97
CA ALA A 55 9.05 -8.77 0.25
C ALA A 55 7.57 -9.16 0.23
N VAL A 56 6.86 -8.99 1.34
CA VAL A 56 5.42 -9.24 1.42
C VAL A 56 4.67 -8.30 0.47
N PHE A 57 5.05 -7.03 0.46
CA PHE A 57 4.47 -6.05 -0.45
C PHE A 57 4.68 -6.47 -1.91
N ASP A 58 5.91 -6.80 -2.29
CA ASP A 58 6.23 -7.17 -3.68
C ASP A 58 5.50 -8.41 -4.13
N THR A 59 5.36 -9.41 -3.26
CA THR A 59 4.64 -10.65 -3.57
C THR A 59 3.15 -10.40 -3.76
N ASN A 60 2.59 -9.40 -3.10
CA ASN A 60 1.16 -9.13 -3.11
C ASN A 60 0.78 -7.83 -3.83
N ARG A 61 1.64 -7.33 -4.72
CA ARG A 61 1.42 -6.04 -5.40
C ARG A 61 0.06 -5.93 -6.06
N ALA A 62 -0.36 -6.94 -6.81
CA ALA A 62 -1.63 -6.89 -7.52
C ALA A 62 -2.80 -6.73 -6.55
N LYS A 63 -2.79 -7.51 -5.48
CA LYS A 63 -3.85 -7.44 -4.45
C LYS A 63 -3.86 -6.08 -3.76
N ILE A 64 -2.68 -5.57 -3.42
CA ILE A 64 -2.55 -4.28 -2.75
C ILE A 64 -3.01 -3.15 -3.66
N ARG A 65 -2.62 -3.19 -4.93
CA ARG A 65 -3.03 -2.17 -5.91
C ARG A 65 -4.54 -2.17 -6.15
N ASN A 66 -5.15 -3.34 -6.15
CA ASN A 66 -6.61 -3.43 -6.25
C ASN A 66 -7.30 -2.83 -5.04
N ALA A 67 -6.77 -3.07 -3.84
CA ALA A 67 -7.30 -2.46 -2.62
C ALA A 67 -7.13 -0.94 -2.66
N ALA A 68 -5.97 -0.47 -3.09
CA ALA A 68 -5.70 0.96 -3.22
C ALA A 68 -6.69 1.63 -4.17
N LEU A 69 -6.98 0.99 -5.30
CA LEU A 69 -7.94 1.52 -6.26
C LEU A 69 -9.33 1.63 -5.65
N ARG A 70 -9.77 0.62 -4.90
CA ARG A 70 -11.08 0.66 -4.25
C ARG A 70 -11.19 1.80 -3.24
N VAL A 71 -10.16 1.96 -2.40
CA VAL A 71 -10.13 3.02 -1.40
C VAL A 71 -10.11 4.40 -2.07
N TYR A 72 -9.28 4.56 -3.10
CA TYR A 72 -9.18 5.83 -3.81
C TYR A 72 -10.52 6.22 -4.46
N ARG A 73 -11.22 5.26 -5.04
CA ARG A 73 -12.53 5.52 -5.66
C ARG A 73 -13.55 6.02 -4.65
N LYS A 74 -13.44 5.60 -3.39
CA LYS A 74 -14.37 6.02 -2.34
C LYS A 74 -14.03 7.40 -1.79
N THR A 75 -12.73 7.69 -1.63
CA THR A 75 -12.29 8.88 -0.90
C THR A 75 -11.84 10.01 -1.80
N SER A 76 -11.27 9.71 -2.96
CA SER A 76 -10.63 10.65 -3.88
C SER A 76 -9.59 11.54 -3.20
N MET A 77 -8.98 11.06 -2.12
CA MET A 77 -7.96 11.79 -1.38
C MET A 77 -6.59 11.47 -1.93
N ARG A 78 -5.67 12.44 -1.84
CA ARG A 78 -4.30 12.26 -2.33
C ARG A 78 -3.42 11.44 -1.41
N PHE A 79 -3.89 11.16 -0.21
CA PHE A 79 -3.25 10.24 0.72
C PHE A 79 -4.29 9.27 1.25
N CYS A 80 -4.01 7.99 1.13
CA CYS A 80 -4.92 6.93 1.56
C CYS A 80 -4.15 5.92 2.41
N GLU A 81 -4.73 5.53 3.54
CA GLU A 81 -4.17 4.48 4.36
C GLU A 81 -4.96 3.19 4.14
N LEU A 82 -4.26 2.09 3.92
CA LEU A 82 -4.85 0.77 3.74
C LEU A 82 -4.62 -0.06 4.99
N SER A 83 -5.71 -0.59 5.54
CA SER A 83 -5.67 -1.46 6.71
C SER A 83 -6.05 -2.89 6.34
N ALA A 84 -6.01 -3.79 7.32
CA ALA A 84 -6.44 -5.17 7.11
C ALA A 84 -7.87 -5.25 6.55
N ALA A 85 -8.73 -4.32 6.93
CA ALA A 85 -10.12 -4.31 6.47
C ALA A 85 -10.26 -4.00 4.96
N ASP A 86 -9.24 -3.41 4.36
CA ASP A 86 -9.27 -3.03 2.95
C ASP A 86 -8.78 -4.15 2.02
N LEU A 87 -8.26 -5.22 2.58
CA LEU A 87 -7.70 -6.33 1.80
C LEU A 87 -8.63 -7.51 1.63
#